data_c34e26460114dd2d554ea30ba1d98197
#
_entry.id   c34e26460114dd2d554ea30ba1d98197
#
_cell.length_a   1.000
_cell.length_b   1.000
_cell.length_c   1.000
_cell.angle_alpha   90.00
_cell.angle_beta   90.00
_cell.angle_gamma   90.00
#
_symmetry.space_group_name_H-M   'P 1'
#
loop_
_entity.id
_entity.type
_entity.pdbx_description
1 polymer ?
#
loop_
_entity_poly.entity_id
_entity_poly.type
_entity_poly.pdbx_seq_one_letter_code
_entity_poly.pdbx_strand_id
1 'polypeptide(L)'
;MTDPSHRSDPLRAAAETMRQVRERCVWSQQITHRDLVPYLVEESHEVIEAVETGDGADLREELGDLLWQVLFHAAIAAHDGAFDIDDVARGLTEKMVRRHPHVFSDAIAETPEEVLVHWNAAKAAEKHARRSVLDGIPAGMPVLARAQKVLGRVHPVVERANAATETKHPRDEPAPLPASEIELGDALLSLVAHARANGWDAERALRERLRVLENDVRAAESGG
;
A
#
# COMPACT_ATOMS: atom_id res chain seq x y z
N MET A 1 7.44 39.95 -23.46
CA MET A 1 6.66 39.51 -22.25
C MET A 1 6.02 38.20 -22.59
N THR A 2 6.65 37.10 -22.24
CA THR A 2 6.11 35.74 -22.45
C THR A 2 5.05 35.49 -21.38
N ASP A 3 3.83 35.21 -21.82
CA ASP A 3 2.66 34.86 -21.00
C ASP A 3 3.00 33.67 -20.07
N PRO A 4 2.85 33.80 -18.73
CA PRO A 4 3.12 32.72 -17.80
C PRO A 4 2.10 31.56 -17.86
N SER A 5 1.07 31.63 -18.71
CA SER A 5 0.02 30.61 -18.85
C SER A 5 0.43 29.37 -19.68
N HIS A 6 1.62 29.31 -20.25
CA HIS A 6 2.14 28.17 -21.04
C HIS A 6 3.23 27.37 -20.32
N ARG A 7 3.20 27.23 -19.00
CA ARG A 7 3.89 26.11 -18.40
C ARG A 7 3.10 24.86 -18.76
N SER A 8 3.64 24.06 -19.69
CA SER A 8 3.09 22.73 -19.98
C SER A 8 2.89 21.98 -18.66
N ASP A 9 1.69 21.46 -18.41
CA ASP A 9 1.40 20.61 -17.26
C ASP A 9 2.37 19.42 -17.25
N PRO A 10 3.27 19.29 -16.26
CA PRO A 10 4.31 18.25 -16.27
C PRO A 10 3.72 16.84 -16.23
N LEU A 11 2.57 16.64 -15.54
CA LEU A 11 1.92 15.35 -15.50
C LEU A 11 1.33 14.95 -16.84
N ARG A 12 0.72 15.91 -17.56
CA ARG A 12 0.25 15.71 -18.92
C ARG A 12 1.40 15.47 -19.90
N ALA A 13 2.52 16.16 -19.73
CA ALA A 13 3.73 15.94 -20.53
C ALA A 13 4.30 14.54 -20.30
N ALA A 14 4.34 14.05 -19.05
CA ALA A 14 4.77 12.69 -18.73
C ALA A 14 3.84 11.64 -19.37
N ALA A 15 2.51 11.83 -19.27
CA ALA A 15 1.53 10.95 -19.90
C ALA A 15 1.69 10.89 -21.43
N GLU A 16 1.88 12.05 -22.06
CA GLU A 16 2.12 12.12 -23.51
C GLU A 16 3.47 11.47 -23.91
N THR A 17 4.50 11.65 -23.09
CA THR A 17 5.80 10.98 -23.29
C THR A 17 5.63 9.45 -23.23
N MET A 18 4.89 8.94 -22.26
CA MET A 18 4.60 7.50 -22.16
C MET A 18 3.83 6.98 -23.37
N ARG A 19 2.84 7.73 -23.85
CA ARG A 19 2.09 7.37 -25.05
C ARG A 19 3.03 7.23 -26.27
N GLN A 20 3.95 8.20 -26.46
CA GLN A 20 4.93 8.15 -27.53
C GLN A 20 5.93 7.00 -27.40
N VAL A 21 6.38 6.71 -26.16
CA VAL A 21 7.22 5.54 -25.88
C VAL A 21 6.49 4.26 -26.23
N ARG A 22 5.24 4.11 -25.83
CA ARG A 22 4.41 2.93 -26.17
C ARG A 22 4.26 2.74 -27.67
N GLU A 23 4.06 3.85 -28.42
CA GLU A 23 3.87 3.80 -29.87
C GLU A 23 5.16 3.50 -30.66
N ARG A 24 6.33 3.91 -30.15
CA ARG A 24 7.56 3.94 -30.96
C ARG A 24 8.67 3.01 -30.46
N CYS A 25 8.66 2.64 -29.19
CA CYS A 25 9.67 1.75 -28.62
C CYS A 25 9.28 0.28 -28.86
N VAL A 26 10.12 -0.45 -29.57
CA VAL A 26 9.87 -1.86 -29.92
C VAL A 26 9.66 -2.75 -28.69
N TRP A 27 10.41 -2.49 -27.60
CA TRP A 27 10.26 -3.21 -26.36
C TRP A 27 8.92 -2.89 -25.69
N SER A 28 8.58 -1.59 -25.56
CA SER A 28 7.34 -1.16 -24.92
C SER A 28 6.10 -1.68 -25.64
N GLN A 29 6.12 -1.77 -26.97
CA GLN A 29 5.01 -2.29 -27.78
C GLN A 29 4.64 -3.74 -27.47
N GLN A 30 5.61 -4.53 -26.99
CA GLN A 30 5.43 -5.96 -26.70
C GLN A 30 5.07 -6.24 -25.24
N ILE A 31 5.38 -5.31 -24.34
CA ILE A 31 5.18 -5.46 -22.90
C ILE A 31 3.67 -5.52 -22.57
N THR A 32 3.31 -6.48 -21.73
CA THR A 32 1.97 -6.67 -21.20
C THR A 32 1.88 -6.18 -19.74
N HIS A 33 0.65 -6.05 -19.23
CA HIS A 33 0.44 -5.80 -17.80
C HIS A 33 1.17 -6.79 -16.89
N ARG A 34 1.26 -8.06 -17.30
CA ARG A 34 1.89 -9.12 -16.52
C ARG A 34 3.40 -8.96 -16.46
N ASP A 35 4.00 -8.54 -17.56
CA ASP A 35 5.45 -8.35 -17.66
C ASP A 35 5.92 -7.15 -16.84
N LEU A 36 5.04 -6.18 -16.56
CA LEU A 36 5.33 -5.03 -15.71
C LEU A 36 5.21 -5.33 -14.20
N VAL A 37 4.58 -6.44 -13.80
CA VAL A 37 4.41 -6.75 -12.36
C VAL A 37 5.72 -6.81 -11.57
N PRO A 38 6.82 -7.43 -12.08
CA PRO A 38 8.10 -7.41 -11.38
C PRO A 38 8.63 -5.99 -11.12
N TYR A 39 8.58 -5.13 -12.13
CA TYR A 39 9.02 -3.72 -12.01
C TYR A 39 8.15 -2.94 -11.02
N LEU A 40 6.82 -3.07 -11.08
CA LEU A 40 5.93 -2.43 -10.10
C LEU A 40 6.25 -2.85 -8.65
N VAL A 41 6.65 -4.11 -8.44
CA VAL A 41 7.08 -4.59 -7.12
C VAL A 41 8.42 -3.96 -6.73
N GLU A 42 9.38 -3.89 -7.65
CA GLU A 42 10.69 -3.25 -7.47
C GLU A 42 10.51 -1.78 -7.09
N GLU A 43 9.89 -0.95 -7.94
CA GLU A 43 9.64 0.47 -7.70
C GLU A 43 8.89 0.73 -6.36
N SER A 44 7.95 -0.16 -5.99
CA SER A 44 7.27 -0.02 -4.72
C SER A 44 8.19 -0.24 -3.51
N HIS A 45 9.22 -1.09 -3.63
CA HIS A 45 10.19 -1.32 -2.57
C HIS A 45 11.23 -0.19 -2.52
N GLU A 46 11.64 0.36 -3.65
CA GLU A 46 12.55 1.50 -3.73
C GLU A 46 11.92 2.75 -3.13
N VAL A 47 10.63 3.03 -3.40
CA VAL A 47 9.88 4.08 -2.68
C VAL A 47 9.87 3.83 -1.17
N ILE A 48 9.65 2.59 -0.72
CA ILE A 48 9.66 2.26 0.70
C ILE A 48 11.04 2.50 1.29
N GLU A 49 12.10 2.08 0.62
CA GLU A 49 13.48 2.26 1.05
C GLU A 49 13.85 3.75 1.15
N ALA A 50 13.54 4.55 0.14
CA ALA A 50 13.75 5.99 0.13
C ALA A 50 13.02 6.70 1.28
N VAL A 51 11.78 6.29 1.60
CA VAL A 51 11.04 6.81 2.76
C VAL A 51 11.69 6.41 4.08
N GLU A 52 12.16 5.18 4.21
CA GLU A 52 12.72 4.64 5.46
C GLU A 52 14.17 5.09 5.69
N THR A 53 14.94 5.41 4.65
CA THR A 53 16.28 5.99 4.74
C THR A 53 16.25 7.52 4.92
N GLY A 54 15.16 8.17 4.52
CA GLY A 54 14.97 9.61 4.66
C GLY A 54 15.65 10.43 3.55
N ASP A 55 16.03 9.84 2.43
CA ASP A 55 16.59 10.56 1.29
C ASP A 55 15.47 11.16 0.42
N GLY A 56 15.37 12.50 0.43
CA GLY A 56 14.33 13.21 -0.33
C GLY A 56 14.63 13.29 -1.84
N ALA A 57 15.87 13.10 -2.27
CA ALA A 57 16.22 13.06 -3.68
C ALA A 57 15.84 11.72 -4.30
N ASP A 58 16.20 10.64 -3.60
CA ASP A 58 15.83 9.28 -3.97
C ASP A 58 14.30 9.12 -3.97
N LEU A 59 13.62 9.57 -2.92
CA LEU A 59 12.15 9.51 -2.87
C LEU A 59 11.48 10.20 -4.07
N ARG A 60 12.03 11.32 -4.55
CA ARG A 60 11.48 12.00 -5.72
C ARG A 60 11.70 11.19 -6.99
N GLU A 61 12.85 10.55 -7.14
CA GLU A 61 13.19 9.68 -8.26
C GLU A 61 12.26 8.47 -8.28
N GLU A 62 12.17 7.72 -7.18
CA GLU A 62 11.37 6.51 -7.07
C GLU A 62 9.84 6.76 -7.21
N LEU A 63 9.35 7.92 -6.76
CA LEU A 63 7.98 8.33 -7.05
C LEU A 63 7.76 8.61 -8.55
N GLY A 64 8.79 9.04 -9.27
CA GLY A 64 8.78 9.18 -10.73
C GLY A 64 8.66 7.83 -11.42
N ASP A 65 9.42 6.84 -10.98
CA ASP A 65 9.40 5.49 -11.54
C ASP A 65 8.12 4.74 -11.20
N LEU A 66 7.60 4.90 -10.00
CA LEU A 66 6.27 4.41 -9.67
C LEU A 66 5.16 5.07 -10.51
N LEU A 67 5.24 6.38 -10.77
CA LEU A 67 4.34 7.08 -11.69
C LEU A 67 4.48 6.54 -13.12
N TRP A 68 5.68 6.23 -13.57
CA TRP A 68 5.95 5.59 -14.85
C TRP A 68 5.18 4.26 -14.98
N GLN A 69 5.17 3.41 -13.94
CA GLN A 69 4.40 2.16 -13.93
C GLN A 69 2.90 2.43 -14.13
N VAL A 70 2.34 3.44 -13.45
CA VAL A 70 0.92 3.81 -13.61
C VAL A 70 0.62 4.25 -15.04
N LEU A 71 1.46 5.12 -15.61
CA LEU A 71 1.30 5.62 -16.97
C LEU A 71 1.45 4.50 -18.01
N PHE A 72 2.39 3.58 -17.79
CA PHE A 72 2.61 2.46 -18.70
C PHE A 72 1.42 1.49 -18.71
N HIS A 73 0.92 1.11 -17.54
CA HIS A 73 -0.29 0.29 -17.44
C HIS A 73 -1.49 0.96 -18.12
N ALA A 74 -1.67 2.27 -17.94
CA ALA A 74 -2.75 3.00 -18.60
C ALA A 74 -2.56 3.06 -20.12
N ALA A 75 -1.31 3.19 -20.62
CA ALA A 75 -1.02 3.18 -22.04
C ALA A 75 -1.28 1.80 -22.70
N ILE A 76 -1.00 0.70 -22.01
CA ILE A 76 -1.37 -0.65 -22.45
C ILE A 76 -2.88 -0.77 -22.56
N ALA A 77 -3.61 -0.38 -21.52
CA ALA A 77 -5.07 -0.47 -21.48
C ALA A 77 -5.73 0.41 -22.56
N ALA A 78 -5.18 1.60 -22.83
CA ALA A 78 -5.65 2.48 -23.91
C ALA A 78 -5.44 1.87 -25.28
N HIS A 79 -4.31 1.20 -25.51
CA HIS A 79 -4.05 0.47 -26.76
C HIS A 79 -5.08 -0.64 -26.99
N ASP A 80 -5.49 -1.32 -25.92
CA ASP A 80 -6.50 -2.39 -25.96
C ASP A 80 -7.94 -1.86 -25.97
N GLY A 81 -8.13 -0.53 -25.94
CA GLY A 81 -9.44 0.12 -25.98
C GLY A 81 -10.26 -0.03 -24.69
N ALA A 82 -9.60 -0.33 -23.56
CA ALA A 82 -10.27 -0.57 -22.28
C ALA A 82 -10.48 0.73 -21.49
N PHE A 83 -9.41 1.45 -21.16
CA PHE A 83 -9.41 2.73 -20.47
C PHE A 83 -8.07 3.44 -20.68
N ASP A 84 -8.01 4.72 -20.38
CA ASP A 84 -6.78 5.53 -20.47
C ASP A 84 -6.39 6.18 -19.14
N ILE A 85 -5.33 6.99 -19.16
CA ILE A 85 -4.84 7.68 -17.95
C ILE A 85 -5.83 8.72 -17.44
N ASP A 86 -6.63 9.33 -18.31
CA ASP A 86 -7.64 10.32 -17.89
C ASP A 86 -8.79 9.61 -17.16
N ASP A 87 -9.14 8.38 -17.53
CA ASP A 87 -10.11 7.54 -16.80
C ASP A 87 -9.57 7.13 -15.41
N VAL A 88 -8.30 6.77 -15.33
CA VAL A 88 -7.64 6.46 -14.03
C VAL A 88 -7.66 7.69 -13.12
N ALA A 89 -7.28 8.86 -13.64
CA ALA A 89 -7.26 10.11 -12.89
C ALA A 89 -8.66 10.54 -12.46
N ARG A 90 -9.65 10.43 -13.33
CA ARG A 90 -11.07 10.71 -13.04
C ARG A 90 -11.59 9.81 -11.92
N GLY A 91 -11.38 8.51 -12.03
CA GLY A 91 -11.80 7.54 -11.03
C GLY A 91 -11.13 7.76 -9.66
N LEU A 92 -9.86 8.19 -9.65
CA LEU A 92 -9.17 8.60 -8.43
C LEU A 92 -9.80 9.84 -7.83
N THR A 93 -10.04 10.89 -8.64
CA THR A 93 -10.63 12.16 -8.20
C THR A 93 -12.02 11.93 -7.60
N GLU A 94 -12.90 11.25 -8.30
CA GLU A 94 -14.26 10.94 -7.83
C GLU A 94 -14.23 10.16 -6.51
N LYS A 95 -13.34 9.18 -6.41
CA LYS A 95 -13.14 8.40 -5.19
C LYS A 95 -12.66 9.28 -4.02
N MET A 96 -11.69 10.17 -4.23
CA MET A 96 -11.17 11.05 -3.18
C MET A 96 -12.20 12.09 -2.73
N VAL A 97 -12.91 12.72 -3.66
CA VAL A 97 -14.01 13.65 -3.35
C VAL A 97 -15.07 12.95 -2.49
N ARG A 98 -15.53 11.79 -2.90
CA ARG A 98 -16.55 11.02 -2.19
C ARG A 98 -16.11 10.58 -0.79
N ARG A 99 -14.82 10.27 -0.58
CA ARG A 99 -14.28 9.80 0.71
C ARG A 99 -13.86 10.90 1.66
N HIS A 100 -13.85 12.15 1.21
CA HIS A 100 -13.51 13.33 2.03
C HIS A 100 -14.65 14.34 2.05
N PRO A 101 -15.85 13.97 2.54
CA PRO A 101 -16.99 14.90 2.57
C PRO A 101 -16.73 16.12 3.46
N HIS A 102 -15.81 16.02 4.43
CA HIS A 102 -15.35 17.12 5.27
C HIS A 102 -14.45 18.13 4.52
N VAL A 103 -13.99 17.81 3.29
CA VAL A 103 -13.22 18.73 2.43
C VAL A 103 -14.07 19.27 1.29
N PHE A 104 -14.98 18.44 0.74
CA PHE A 104 -15.70 18.74 -0.50
C PHE A 104 -17.22 18.89 -0.31
N SER A 105 -17.73 18.76 0.92
CA SER A 105 -19.15 18.90 1.28
C SER A 105 -19.28 19.49 2.70
N ASP A 106 -20.48 19.40 3.29
CA ASP A 106 -20.82 20.05 4.57
C ASP A 106 -20.50 19.21 5.82
N ALA A 107 -19.85 18.07 5.66
CA ALA A 107 -19.46 17.24 6.78
C ALA A 107 -18.32 17.92 7.58
N ILE A 108 -18.33 17.74 8.89
CA ILE A 108 -17.29 18.30 9.77
C ILE A 108 -16.42 17.15 10.28
N ALA A 109 -15.10 17.36 10.27
CA ALA A 109 -14.13 16.48 10.93
C ALA A 109 -12.99 17.37 11.48
N GLU A 110 -12.84 17.41 12.79
CA GLU A 110 -11.83 18.19 13.49
C GLU A 110 -10.65 17.33 13.96
N THR A 111 -10.82 16.01 13.94
CA THR A 111 -9.80 15.05 14.35
C THR A 111 -9.53 13.98 13.27
N PRO A 112 -8.33 13.38 13.25
CA PRO A 112 -8.04 12.28 12.35
C PRO A 112 -8.99 11.09 12.48
N GLU A 113 -9.48 10.83 13.69
CA GLU A 113 -10.44 9.75 14.00
C GLU A 113 -11.78 10.01 13.31
N GLU A 114 -12.28 11.25 13.33
CA GLU A 114 -13.51 11.65 12.64
C GLU A 114 -13.35 11.55 11.11
N VAL A 115 -12.19 11.92 10.57
CA VAL A 115 -11.86 11.69 9.15
C VAL A 115 -11.97 10.21 8.81
N LEU A 116 -11.42 9.33 9.65
CA LEU A 116 -11.49 7.87 9.44
C LEU A 116 -12.92 7.33 9.50
N VAL A 117 -13.80 7.92 10.32
CA VAL A 117 -15.23 7.57 10.35
C VAL A 117 -15.86 7.85 8.99
N HIS A 118 -15.71 9.05 8.44
CA HIS A 118 -16.24 9.42 7.13
C HIS A 118 -15.65 8.54 6.01
N TRP A 119 -14.34 8.36 6.03
CA TRP A 119 -13.64 7.49 5.07
C TRP A 119 -14.17 6.05 5.08
N ASN A 120 -14.33 5.47 6.26
CA ASN A 120 -14.80 4.09 6.39
C ASN A 120 -16.28 3.96 6.01
N ALA A 121 -17.12 4.94 6.32
CA ALA A 121 -18.52 4.98 5.91
C ALA A 121 -18.66 5.03 4.38
N ALA A 122 -17.94 5.93 3.71
CA ALA A 122 -17.93 6.04 2.25
C ALA A 122 -17.41 4.74 1.59
N LYS A 123 -16.34 4.18 2.15
CA LYS A 123 -15.76 2.92 1.68
C LYS A 123 -16.69 1.72 1.89
N ALA A 124 -17.50 1.71 2.95
CA ALA A 124 -18.51 0.68 3.17
C ALA A 124 -19.65 0.79 2.16
N ALA A 125 -20.11 2.01 1.88
CA ALA A 125 -21.15 2.29 0.88
C ALA A 125 -20.75 1.83 -0.54
N GLU A 126 -19.46 1.95 -0.91
CA GLU A 126 -18.94 1.49 -2.20
C GLU A 126 -18.90 -0.03 -2.37
N LYS A 127 -19.06 -0.78 -1.29
CA LYS A 127 -18.73 -2.22 -1.25
C LYS A 127 -19.90 -3.14 -0.95
N HIS A 128 -21.12 -2.71 -1.28
CA HIS A 128 -22.34 -3.50 -1.09
C HIS A 128 -22.32 -4.91 -1.75
N ALA A 129 -21.49 -5.12 -2.78
CA ALA A 129 -21.35 -6.41 -3.45
C ALA A 129 -20.40 -7.40 -2.76
N ARG A 130 -19.71 -7.01 -1.65
CA ARG A 130 -18.78 -7.91 -0.96
C ARG A 130 -19.52 -8.97 -0.17
N ARG A 131 -19.09 -10.23 -0.33
CA ARG A 131 -19.65 -11.39 0.39
C ARG A 131 -18.89 -11.67 1.68
N SER A 132 -17.64 -11.22 1.79
CA SER A 132 -16.76 -11.41 2.94
C SER A 132 -16.08 -10.11 3.35
N VAL A 133 -15.84 -9.94 4.65
CA VAL A 133 -14.99 -8.86 5.19
C VAL A 133 -13.55 -8.94 4.66
N LEU A 134 -13.12 -10.11 4.19
CA LEU A 134 -11.79 -10.36 3.64
C LEU A 134 -11.67 -10.00 2.15
N ASP A 135 -12.79 -9.79 1.45
CA ASP A 135 -12.77 -9.49 0.03
C ASP A 135 -11.94 -8.23 -0.28
N GLY A 136 -11.07 -8.33 -1.30
CA GLY A 136 -10.19 -7.27 -1.74
C GLY A 136 -8.98 -7.03 -0.82
N ILE A 137 -8.55 -8.06 -0.06
CA ILE A 137 -7.19 -8.14 0.49
C ILE A 137 -6.36 -8.88 -0.55
N PRO A 138 -5.35 -8.26 -1.17
CA PRO A 138 -4.53 -8.93 -2.17
C PRO A 138 -3.77 -10.11 -1.57
N ALA A 139 -3.78 -11.26 -2.26
CA ALA A 139 -3.08 -12.46 -1.80
C ALA A 139 -1.56 -12.30 -1.86
N GLY A 140 -1.05 -11.47 -2.79
CA GLY A 140 0.37 -11.22 -3.00
C GLY A 140 1.00 -10.17 -2.06
N MET A 141 0.27 -9.68 -1.06
CA MET A 141 0.86 -8.79 -0.04
C MET A 141 1.94 -9.52 0.77
N PRO A 142 3.00 -8.81 1.26
CA PRO A 142 3.90 -9.31 2.28
C PRO A 142 3.12 -9.91 3.46
N VAL A 143 3.58 -11.05 3.97
CA VAL A 143 2.74 -11.91 4.83
C VAL A 143 2.35 -11.24 6.14
N LEU A 144 3.28 -10.50 6.79
CA LEU A 144 2.99 -9.80 8.04
C LEU A 144 2.02 -8.63 7.82
N ALA A 145 2.22 -7.84 6.76
CA ALA A 145 1.32 -6.77 6.37
C ALA A 145 -0.08 -7.29 6.02
N ARG A 146 -0.17 -8.44 5.34
CA ARG A 146 -1.42 -9.12 5.05
C ARG A 146 -2.12 -9.59 6.32
N ALA A 147 -1.38 -10.22 7.24
CA ALA A 147 -1.91 -10.67 8.53
C ALA A 147 -2.48 -9.48 9.33
N GLN A 148 -1.75 -8.37 9.42
CA GLN A 148 -2.23 -7.14 10.06
C GLN A 148 -3.55 -6.64 9.45
N LYS A 149 -3.66 -6.67 8.13
CA LYS A 149 -4.87 -6.24 7.40
C LYS A 149 -6.06 -7.19 7.61
N VAL A 150 -5.80 -8.50 7.64
CA VAL A 150 -6.80 -9.53 7.95
C VAL A 150 -7.32 -9.33 9.37
N LEU A 151 -6.45 -9.29 10.37
CA LEU A 151 -6.79 -9.07 11.77
C LEU A 151 -7.61 -7.78 11.96
N GLY A 152 -7.22 -6.70 11.26
CA GLY A 152 -7.95 -5.43 11.30
C GLY A 152 -9.38 -5.50 10.79
N ARG A 153 -9.70 -6.45 9.93
CA ARG A 153 -11.06 -6.63 9.40
C ARG A 153 -11.88 -7.67 10.15
N VAL A 154 -11.21 -8.64 10.74
CA VAL A 154 -11.86 -9.72 11.50
C VAL A 154 -12.21 -9.27 12.92
N HIS A 155 -11.37 -8.42 13.53
CA HIS A 155 -11.56 -7.96 14.92
C HIS A 155 -13.00 -7.48 15.24
N PRO A 156 -13.63 -6.58 14.46
CA PRO A 156 -15.00 -6.15 14.76
C PRO A 156 -16.05 -7.27 14.62
N VAL A 157 -15.76 -8.30 13.82
CA VAL A 157 -16.65 -9.46 13.61
C VAL A 157 -16.51 -10.44 14.77
N VAL A 158 -15.27 -10.69 15.19
CA VAL A 158 -14.94 -11.59 16.32
C VAL A 158 -15.37 -10.98 17.66
N GLU A 159 -15.20 -9.67 17.86
CA GLU A 159 -15.70 -9.01 19.07
C GLU A 159 -17.22 -9.12 19.21
N ARG A 160 -17.98 -8.97 18.11
CA ARG A 160 -19.44 -9.19 18.14
C ARG A 160 -19.81 -10.64 18.45
N ALA A 161 -18.99 -11.60 17.98
CA ALA A 161 -19.21 -13.02 18.27
C ALA A 161 -18.79 -13.38 19.70
N ASN A 162 -17.70 -12.77 20.22
CA ASN A 162 -17.14 -13.04 21.56
C ASN A 162 -17.79 -12.21 22.67
N ALA A 163 -18.55 -11.15 22.36
CA ALA A 163 -19.41 -10.48 23.36
C ALA A 163 -20.43 -11.43 23.99
N ALA A 164 -20.56 -12.64 23.46
CA ALA A 164 -21.35 -13.74 24.03
C ALA A 164 -20.52 -14.73 24.87
N THR A 165 -19.18 -14.59 24.91
CA THR A 165 -18.30 -15.55 25.61
C THR A 165 -17.07 -14.81 26.15
N GLU A 166 -17.13 -14.51 27.48
CA GLU A 166 -15.95 -13.97 28.19
C GLU A 166 -14.84 -15.02 28.24
N THR A 167 -13.73 -14.78 27.55
CA THR A 167 -12.47 -15.49 27.81
C THR A 167 -11.37 -14.48 28.10
N LYS A 168 -11.03 -14.37 29.36
CA LYS A 168 -9.84 -13.70 29.88
C LYS A 168 -8.59 -14.36 29.32
N HIS A 169 -7.69 -13.57 28.74
CA HIS A 169 -6.32 -14.01 28.48
C HIS A 169 -5.42 -13.56 29.62
N PRO A 170 -4.84 -14.50 30.38
CA PRO A 170 -3.70 -14.21 31.25
C PRO A 170 -2.41 -14.56 30.52
N ARG A 171 -1.40 -13.66 30.49
CA ARG A 171 -0.01 -14.12 30.38
C ARG A 171 0.96 -13.01 30.72
N ASP A 172 1.57 -13.13 31.88
CA ASP A 172 2.80 -12.45 32.30
C ASP A 172 4.04 -13.39 32.26
N GLU A 173 3.93 -14.58 31.66
CA GLU A 173 5.10 -15.46 31.49
C GLU A 173 5.56 -15.43 30.03
N PRO A 174 6.89 -15.42 29.77
CA PRO A 174 7.41 -15.53 28.41
C PRO A 174 6.91 -16.82 27.79
N ALA A 175 6.21 -16.70 26.65
CA ALA A 175 5.71 -17.87 25.94
C ALA A 175 6.88 -18.80 25.58
N PRO A 176 6.74 -20.13 25.76
CA PRO A 176 7.77 -21.07 25.35
C PRO A 176 8.02 -20.94 23.85
N LEU A 177 9.27 -21.20 23.43
CA LEU A 177 9.61 -21.21 22.01
C LEU A 177 8.78 -22.26 21.28
N PRO A 178 8.31 -21.96 20.04
CA PRO A 178 7.51 -22.89 19.24
C PRO A 178 8.30 -24.19 18.98
N ALA A 179 7.65 -25.32 19.11
CA ALA A 179 8.23 -26.65 18.87
C ALA A 179 7.84 -27.23 17.48
N SER A 180 7.01 -26.52 16.72
CA SER A 180 6.59 -26.91 15.36
C SER A 180 6.36 -25.68 14.48
N GLU A 181 6.30 -25.87 13.15
CA GLU A 181 5.94 -24.81 12.20
C GLU A 181 4.54 -24.23 12.45
N ILE A 182 3.59 -25.05 12.89
CA ILE A 182 2.23 -24.61 13.21
C ILE A 182 2.27 -23.67 14.42
N GLU A 183 2.96 -24.07 15.49
CA GLU A 183 3.12 -23.24 16.69
C GLU A 183 3.91 -21.95 16.38
N LEU A 184 4.90 -22.01 15.49
CA LEU A 184 5.61 -20.83 15.01
C LEU A 184 4.65 -19.88 14.27
N GLY A 185 3.79 -20.42 13.40
CA GLY A 185 2.77 -19.64 12.69
C GLY A 185 1.80 -18.94 13.64
N ASP A 186 1.33 -19.64 14.67
CA ASP A 186 0.44 -19.09 15.71
C ASP A 186 1.14 -18.01 16.54
N ALA A 187 2.40 -18.22 16.90
CA ALA A 187 3.21 -17.23 17.61
C ALA A 187 3.44 -15.96 16.77
N LEU A 188 3.78 -16.10 15.49
CA LEU A 188 3.92 -14.97 14.56
C LEU A 188 2.60 -14.20 14.41
N LEU A 189 1.48 -14.90 14.25
CA LEU A 189 0.17 -14.26 14.17
C LEU A 189 -0.19 -13.50 15.45
N SER A 190 0.16 -14.05 16.62
CA SER A 190 -0.01 -13.41 17.93
C SER A 190 0.85 -12.16 18.06
N LEU A 191 2.11 -12.18 17.58
CA LEU A 191 2.98 -10.99 17.54
C LEU A 191 2.42 -9.91 16.61
N VAL A 192 1.89 -10.28 15.44
CA VAL A 192 1.24 -9.33 14.54
C VAL A 192 -0.03 -8.73 15.17
N ALA A 193 -0.81 -9.52 15.90
CA ALA A 193 -1.97 -9.03 16.64
C ALA A 193 -1.56 -8.03 17.73
N HIS A 194 -0.49 -8.34 18.47
CA HIS A 194 0.08 -7.45 19.49
C HIS A 194 0.60 -6.14 18.88
N ALA A 195 1.38 -6.22 17.81
CA ALA A 195 1.86 -5.04 17.09
C ALA A 195 0.70 -4.14 16.65
N ARG A 196 -0.35 -4.73 16.07
CA ARG A 196 -1.54 -4.00 15.66
C ARG A 196 -2.24 -3.30 16.83
N ALA A 197 -2.39 -3.97 17.97
CA ALA A 197 -3.03 -3.40 19.16
C ALA A 197 -2.28 -2.18 19.71
N ASN A 198 -0.96 -2.11 19.49
CA ASN A 198 -0.09 -1.00 19.87
C ASN A 198 0.12 0.04 18.75
N GLY A 199 -0.56 -0.08 17.61
CA GLY A 199 -0.39 0.83 16.48
C GLY A 199 0.94 0.67 15.73
N TRP A 200 1.66 -0.44 15.93
CA TRP A 200 2.94 -0.72 15.28
C TRP A 200 2.73 -1.46 13.95
N ASP A 201 3.66 -1.23 13.02
CA ASP A 201 3.74 -1.97 11.76
C ASP A 201 4.75 -3.12 11.91
N ALA A 202 4.27 -4.36 11.90
CA ALA A 202 5.09 -5.54 12.11
C ALA A 202 6.06 -5.81 10.95
N GLU A 203 5.65 -5.50 9.71
CA GLU A 203 6.47 -5.67 8.51
C GLU A 203 7.65 -4.68 8.52
N ARG A 204 7.38 -3.41 8.79
CA ARG A 204 8.40 -2.37 8.92
C ARG A 204 9.35 -2.67 10.08
N ALA A 205 8.83 -3.04 11.25
CA ALA A 205 9.65 -3.33 12.41
C ALA A 205 10.67 -4.46 12.16
N LEU A 206 10.25 -5.51 11.44
CA LEU A 206 11.16 -6.60 11.06
C LEU A 206 12.18 -6.15 10.01
N ARG A 207 11.77 -5.36 9.02
CA ARG A 207 12.65 -4.84 7.97
C ARG A 207 13.74 -3.93 8.55
N GLU A 208 13.38 -3.04 9.47
CA GLU A 208 14.38 -2.19 10.17
C GLU A 208 15.39 -3.03 10.96
N ARG A 209 14.95 -4.09 11.64
CA ARG A 209 15.85 -4.99 12.37
C ARG A 209 16.78 -5.77 11.44
N LEU A 210 16.30 -6.18 10.26
CA LEU A 210 17.15 -6.82 9.24
C LEU A 210 18.23 -5.87 8.73
N ARG A 211 17.89 -4.60 8.45
CA ARG A 211 18.89 -3.60 8.03
C ARG A 211 19.99 -3.41 9.09
N VAL A 212 19.65 -3.37 10.37
CA VAL A 212 20.65 -3.28 11.45
C VAL A 212 21.57 -4.50 11.41
N LEU A 213 21.02 -5.70 11.32
CA LEU A 213 21.80 -6.94 11.24
C LEU A 213 22.72 -6.96 10.01
N GLU A 214 22.22 -6.55 8.85
CA GLU A 214 23.00 -6.47 7.61
C GLU A 214 24.15 -5.46 7.73
N ASN A 215 23.93 -4.32 8.38
CA ASN A 215 24.96 -3.31 8.61
C ASN A 215 26.02 -3.81 9.59
N ASP A 216 25.63 -4.53 10.65
CA ASP A 216 26.56 -5.15 11.58
C ASP A 216 27.46 -6.19 10.87
N VAL A 217 26.89 -6.99 9.96
CA VAL A 217 27.64 -7.95 9.16
C VAL A 217 28.63 -7.22 8.23
N ARG A 218 28.19 -6.20 7.49
CA ARG A 218 29.06 -5.43 6.59
C ARG A 218 30.20 -4.73 7.36
N ALA A 219 29.92 -4.22 8.55
CA ALA A 219 30.94 -3.61 9.42
C ALA A 219 31.98 -4.65 9.89
N ALA A 220 31.54 -5.84 10.25
CA ALA A 220 32.44 -6.93 10.62
C ALA A 220 33.34 -7.41 9.46
N GLU A 221 32.77 -7.48 8.25
CA GLU A 221 33.52 -7.84 7.03
C GLU A 221 34.54 -6.77 6.61
N SER A 222 34.25 -5.48 6.90
CA SER A 222 35.12 -4.38 6.52
C SER A 222 36.24 -4.12 7.54
N GLY A 223 36.16 -4.68 8.75
CA GLY A 223 37.13 -4.51 9.83
C GLY A 223 38.17 -5.66 9.97
N GLY A 224 38.11 -6.68 9.08
CA GLY A 224 39.08 -7.77 8.98
C GLY A 224 40.05 -7.56 7.81
#